data_fa4d212813da7ca37a5836402eef2c8e
#
_entry.id   fa4d212813da7ca37a5836402eef2c8e
#
_cell.length_a   1.000
_cell.length_b   1.000
_cell.length_c   1.000
_cell.angle_alpha   90.00
_cell.angle_beta   90.00
_cell.angle_gamma   90.00
#
_symmetry.space_group_name_H-M   'P 1'
#
loop_
_entity.id
_entity.type
_entity.pdbx_description
1 polymer ?
#
loop_
_entity_poly.entity_id
_entity_poly.type
_entity_poly.pdbx_seq_one_letter_code
_entity_poly.pdbx_strand_id
1 'polypeptide(L)'
;LGFQVGALVEFYNYGKPSIYPKWDDHIYAEVSRFTKGSGIYRLMFESNHLIPGIEWVVDLSYLPDMANHFYGFNGYESVYNADWMDTETSAYRSQMFYRHERNQFRFKNDFLGNLSGEKLKWSAGFAFQKFEVKSVNIDKLNKGKDDNLLPSLSDEPGTNSRIEEHDI
;
A
#
# COMPACT_ATOMS: atom_id res chain seq x y z
N LEU A 1 4.22 -18.22 -1.83
CA LEU A 1 2.81 -17.86 -1.75
C LEU A 1 2.40 -17.74 -0.28
N GLY A 2 1.63 -16.71 0.07
CA GLY A 2 1.08 -16.50 1.41
C GLY A 2 -0.44 -16.42 1.34
N PHE A 3 -1.09 -16.62 2.48
CA PHE A 3 -2.52 -16.42 2.63
C PHE A 3 -2.79 -14.99 3.08
N GLN A 4 -3.87 -14.39 2.61
CA GLN A 4 -4.44 -13.15 3.12
C GLN A 4 -5.68 -13.50 3.96
N VAL A 5 -5.75 -12.94 5.15
CA VAL A 5 -6.93 -13.02 6.02
C VAL A 5 -7.34 -11.61 6.38
N GLY A 6 -8.61 -11.33 6.34
CA GLY A 6 -9.12 -10.00 6.65
C GLY A 6 -10.62 -10.01 6.89
N ALA A 7 -11.10 -8.84 7.27
CA ALA A 7 -12.51 -8.54 7.41
C ALA A 7 -12.80 -7.18 6.79
N LEU A 8 -13.99 -7.06 6.25
CA LEU A 8 -14.52 -5.84 5.66
C LEU A 8 -15.92 -5.62 6.23
N VAL A 9 -16.20 -4.38 6.60
CA VAL A 9 -17.52 -3.94 7.06
C VAL A 9 -17.92 -2.71 6.27
N GLU A 10 -19.14 -2.72 5.80
CA GLU A 10 -19.79 -1.56 5.19
C GLU A 10 -21.07 -1.23 5.94
N PHE A 11 -21.24 0.04 6.21
CA PHE A 11 -22.44 0.58 6.84
C PHE A 11 -23.03 1.69 5.96
N TYR A 12 -24.31 1.58 5.70
CA TYR A 12 -25.07 2.56 4.91
C TYR A 12 -26.21 3.15 5.76
N ASN A 13 -26.22 4.46 5.88
CA ASN A 13 -27.33 5.21 6.44
C ASN A 13 -28.15 5.81 5.29
N TYR A 14 -29.33 5.30 5.05
CA TYR A 14 -30.20 5.75 3.95
C TYR A 14 -31.02 7.00 4.29
N GLY A 15 -30.98 7.47 5.57
CA GLY A 15 -31.72 8.64 5.99
C GLY A 15 -33.22 8.53 5.71
N LYS A 16 -33.75 9.38 4.81
CA LYS A 16 -35.17 9.35 4.45
C LYS A 16 -35.42 8.33 3.32
N PRO A 17 -36.51 7.55 3.38
CA PRO A 17 -36.88 6.59 2.34
C PRO A 17 -36.99 7.19 0.93
N SER A 18 -37.27 8.49 0.83
CA SER A 18 -37.42 9.20 -0.46
C SER A 18 -36.13 9.34 -1.25
N ILE A 19 -34.97 9.16 -0.64
CA ILE A 19 -33.66 9.27 -1.33
C ILE A 19 -33.14 7.93 -1.82
N TYR A 20 -33.74 6.81 -1.41
CA TYR A 20 -33.33 5.49 -1.88
C TYR A 20 -33.33 5.41 -3.43
N PRO A 21 -32.30 4.83 -4.07
CA PRO A 21 -31.22 4.01 -3.51
C PRO A 21 -29.97 4.79 -3.04
N LYS A 22 -30.00 6.12 -3.01
CA LYS A 22 -28.90 6.92 -2.46
C LYS A 22 -28.89 6.82 -0.93
N TRP A 23 -27.73 7.01 -0.34
CA TRP A 23 -27.51 7.03 1.10
C TRP A 23 -27.14 8.44 1.58
N ASP A 24 -27.40 8.72 2.84
CA ASP A 24 -26.93 9.94 3.49
C ASP A 24 -25.46 9.78 3.89
N ASP A 25 -25.12 8.64 4.50
CA ASP A 25 -23.75 8.33 4.91
C ASP A 25 -23.37 6.90 4.51
N HIS A 26 -22.11 6.72 4.18
CA HIS A 26 -21.49 5.43 3.93
C HIS A 26 -20.15 5.35 4.69
N ILE A 27 -19.97 4.28 5.44
CA ILE A 27 -18.72 3.96 6.12
C ILE A 27 -18.23 2.61 5.59
N TYR A 28 -16.98 2.60 5.13
CA TYR A 28 -16.26 1.41 4.73
C TYR A 28 -15.07 1.24 5.65
N ALA A 29 -14.90 0.06 6.23
CA ALA A 29 -13.72 -0.29 7.00
C ALA A 29 -13.18 -1.66 6.57
N GLU A 30 -11.90 -1.72 6.27
CA GLU A 30 -11.20 -2.94 5.86
C GLU A 30 -9.94 -3.13 6.68
N VAL A 31 -9.75 -4.35 7.19
CA VAL A 31 -8.51 -4.80 7.82
C VAL A 31 -8.15 -6.15 7.24
N SER A 32 -7.00 -6.23 6.60
CA SER A 32 -6.49 -7.51 6.10
C SER A 32 -4.98 -7.61 6.27
N ARG A 33 -4.49 -8.82 6.42
CA ARG A 33 -3.07 -9.08 6.58
C ARG A 33 -2.66 -10.35 5.85
N PHE A 34 -1.50 -10.28 5.19
CA PHE A 34 -0.85 -11.43 4.60
C PHE A 34 0.04 -12.13 5.63
N THR A 35 0.11 -13.44 5.56
CA THR A 35 0.96 -14.24 6.45
C THR A 35 2.44 -13.88 6.35
N LYS A 36 2.85 -13.25 5.25
CA LYS A 36 4.22 -12.78 5.00
C LYS A 36 4.48 -11.31 5.38
N GLY A 37 3.52 -10.64 6.00
CA GLY A 37 3.73 -9.34 6.66
C GLY A 37 2.97 -8.16 6.08
N SER A 38 2.75 -8.07 4.78
CA SER A 38 1.99 -6.96 4.19
C SER A 38 0.53 -6.94 4.66
N GLY A 39 -0.09 -5.78 4.65
CA GLY A 39 -1.46 -5.61 5.10
C GLY A 39 -2.17 -4.48 4.37
N ILE A 40 -3.48 -4.43 4.56
CA ILE A 40 -4.35 -3.34 4.11
C ILE A 40 -5.19 -2.92 5.31
N TYR A 41 -5.10 -1.64 5.66
CA TYR A 41 -5.94 -1.01 6.66
C TYR A 41 -6.56 0.21 5.99
N ARG A 42 -7.87 0.22 5.83
CA ARG A 42 -8.58 1.30 5.13
C ARG A 42 -9.85 1.67 5.87
N LEU A 43 -10.06 2.96 5.99
CA LEU A 43 -11.30 3.56 6.48
C LEU A 43 -11.73 4.61 5.46
N MET A 44 -12.96 4.51 4.98
CA MET A 44 -13.57 5.51 4.12
C MET A 44 -14.89 5.97 4.75
N PHE A 45 -15.12 7.25 4.69
CA PHE A 45 -16.37 7.88 5.05
C PHE A 45 -16.85 8.73 3.89
N GLU A 46 -18.12 8.61 3.54
CA GLU A 46 -18.79 9.40 2.53
C GLU A 46 -20.08 9.93 3.11
N SER A 47 -20.35 11.20 2.91
CA SER A 47 -21.59 11.82 3.34
C SER A 47 -22.15 12.76 2.29
N ASN A 48 -23.45 12.61 2.02
CA ASN A 48 -24.21 13.42 1.09
C ASN A 48 -25.09 14.49 1.78
N HIS A 49 -25.05 14.54 3.13
CA HIS A 49 -25.97 15.41 3.89
C HIS A 49 -25.29 16.30 4.93
N LEU A 50 -24.08 15.97 5.40
CA LEU A 50 -23.40 16.77 6.43
C LEU A 50 -23.12 18.20 5.99
N ILE A 51 -22.80 18.39 4.71
CA ILE A 51 -22.61 19.69 4.11
C ILE A 51 -23.70 19.86 3.03
N PRO A 52 -24.66 20.77 3.20
CA PRO A 52 -25.74 20.91 2.23
C PRO A 52 -25.26 21.13 0.81
N GLY A 53 -25.66 20.25 -0.12
CA GLY A 53 -25.32 20.32 -1.55
C GLY A 53 -23.90 19.87 -1.89
N ILE A 54 -23.16 19.33 -0.94
CA ILE A 54 -21.79 18.82 -1.13
C ILE A 54 -21.72 17.37 -0.66
N GLU A 55 -21.27 16.51 -1.52
CA GLU A 55 -20.82 15.18 -1.19
C GLU A 55 -19.38 15.26 -0.66
N TRP A 56 -19.17 14.76 0.55
CA TRP A 56 -17.88 14.79 1.23
C TRP A 56 -17.35 13.36 1.37
N VAL A 57 -16.13 13.14 0.87
CA VAL A 57 -15.47 11.84 0.90
C VAL A 57 -14.12 11.95 1.60
N VAL A 58 -13.93 11.13 2.62
CA VAL A 58 -12.64 10.97 3.32
C VAL A 58 -12.16 9.53 3.15
N ASP A 59 -10.92 9.34 2.73
CA ASP A 59 -10.29 8.02 2.58
C ASP A 59 -8.95 8.03 3.32
N LEU A 60 -8.84 7.16 4.30
CA LEU A 60 -7.64 6.93 5.10
C LEU A 60 -7.16 5.50 4.84
N SER A 61 -5.91 5.34 4.43
CA SER A 61 -5.34 4.01 4.21
C SER A 61 -3.91 3.91 4.70
N TYR A 62 -3.59 2.74 5.27
CA TYR A 62 -2.25 2.34 5.66
C TYR A 62 -1.93 0.97 5.08
N LEU A 63 -0.85 0.90 4.31
CA LEU A 63 -0.40 -0.29 3.59
C LEU A 63 1.02 -0.61 4.06
N PRO A 64 1.19 -1.40 5.13
CA PRO A 64 2.50 -1.77 5.65
C PRO A 64 3.15 -2.89 4.85
N ASP A 65 4.47 -2.92 4.92
CA ASP A 65 5.34 -4.00 4.48
C ASP A 65 5.09 -4.47 3.03
N MET A 66 4.76 -3.55 2.14
CA MET A 66 4.60 -3.85 0.72
C MET A 66 5.95 -4.10 0.08
N ALA A 67 6.19 -5.33 -0.39
CA ALA A 67 7.41 -5.68 -1.11
C ALA A 67 7.32 -5.22 -2.57
N ASN A 68 8.19 -4.31 -2.98
CA ASN A 68 8.27 -3.77 -4.34
C ASN A 68 9.65 -4.05 -4.94
N HIS A 69 9.71 -4.13 -6.25
CA HIS A 69 10.98 -4.25 -6.95
C HIS A 69 11.71 -2.92 -7.01
N PHE A 70 13.01 -2.96 -6.83
CA PHE A 70 13.90 -1.82 -6.97
C PHE A 70 15.21 -2.26 -7.61
N TYR A 71 15.52 -1.72 -8.78
CA TYR A 71 16.69 -2.10 -9.57
C TYR A 71 17.79 -1.03 -9.57
N GLY A 72 17.62 0.06 -8.83
CA GLY A 72 18.50 1.21 -8.77
C GLY A 72 17.89 2.46 -9.42
N PHE A 73 18.52 3.62 -9.18
CA PHE A 73 18.02 4.91 -9.66
C PHE A 73 18.50 5.27 -11.07
N ASN A 74 19.67 4.80 -11.44
CA ASN A 74 20.29 5.15 -12.70
C ASN A 74 20.35 3.92 -13.62
N GLY A 75 19.73 4.01 -14.80
CA GLY A 75 19.70 2.92 -15.76
C GLY A 75 21.08 2.42 -16.20
N TYR A 76 22.13 3.25 -16.10
CA TYR A 76 23.51 2.86 -16.43
C TYR A 76 24.23 2.14 -15.28
N GLU A 77 23.81 2.38 -14.04
CA GLU A 77 24.39 1.78 -12.84
C GLU A 77 23.56 0.61 -12.29
N SER A 78 22.29 0.51 -12.69
CA SER A 78 21.43 -0.58 -12.28
C SER A 78 21.62 -1.79 -13.17
N VAL A 79 22.31 -2.79 -12.64
CA VAL A 79 22.53 -4.06 -13.33
C VAL A 79 21.53 -5.09 -12.78
N TYR A 80 20.64 -5.58 -13.65
CA TYR A 80 19.78 -6.70 -13.33
C TYR A 80 20.46 -8.01 -13.76
N ASN A 81 20.59 -8.93 -12.79
CA ASN A 81 21.05 -10.28 -13.04
C ASN A 81 19.99 -11.28 -12.53
N ALA A 82 19.36 -12.00 -13.45
CA ALA A 82 18.32 -12.96 -13.13
C ALA A 82 18.82 -14.12 -12.26
N ASP A 83 20.09 -14.54 -12.47
CA ASP A 83 20.69 -15.66 -11.78
C ASP A 83 20.79 -15.44 -10.25
N TRP A 84 20.83 -14.17 -9.82
CA TRP A 84 20.86 -13.84 -8.39
C TRP A 84 19.55 -14.14 -7.67
N MET A 85 18.45 -14.26 -8.41
CA MET A 85 17.14 -14.60 -7.85
C MET A 85 16.70 -16.02 -8.17
N ASP A 86 17.44 -16.74 -9.02
CA ASP A 86 17.15 -18.10 -9.43
C ASP A 86 17.82 -19.12 -8.51
N THR A 87 17.01 -19.88 -7.78
CA THR A 87 17.47 -20.91 -6.82
C THR A 87 18.24 -22.07 -7.46
N GLU A 88 18.17 -22.21 -8.79
CA GLU A 88 18.84 -23.31 -9.52
C GLU A 88 20.25 -22.93 -9.98
N THR A 89 20.65 -21.67 -9.86
CA THR A 89 21.97 -21.20 -10.29
C THR A 89 22.97 -21.17 -9.13
N SER A 90 24.24 -21.35 -9.45
CA SER A 90 25.33 -21.20 -8.46
C SER A 90 25.56 -19.75 -8.05
N ALA A 91 25.02 -18.79 -8.80
CA ALA A 91 25.06 -17.36 -8.51
C ALA A 91 23.90 -16.88 -7.64
N TYR A 92 23.00 -17.79 -7.23
CA TYR A 92 21.86 -17.46 -6.39
C TYR A 92 22.24 -16.71 -5.12
N ARG A 93 21.56 -15.62 -4.85
CA ARG A 93 21.72 -14.81 -3.65
C ARG A 93 20.44 -14.78 -2.80
N SER A 94 19.34 -14.28 -3.36
CA SER A 94 18.04 -14.26 -2.71
C SER A 94 16.95 -13.93 -3.71
N GLN A 95 15.79 -14.56 -3.59
CA GLN A 95 14.57 -14.15 -4.33
C GLN A 95 14.11 -12.72 -4.00
N MET A 96 14.61 -12.15 -2.91
CA MET A 96 14.28 -10.80 -2.45
C MET A 96 15.40 -9.80 -2.75
N PHE A 97 16.45 -10.18 -3.49
CA PHE A 97 17.63 -9.35 -3.76
C PHE A 97 17.30 -7.96 -4.32
N TYR A 98 16.37 -7.89 -5.25
CA TYR A 98 15.91 -6.64 -5.86
C TYR A 98 14.63 -6.08 -5.22
N ARG A 99 14.31 -6.46 -4.00
CA ARG A 99 13.11 -5.97 -3.33
C ARG A 99 13.44 -5.08 -2.15
N HIS A 100 12.55 -4.12 -1.94
CA HIS A 100 12.50 -3.29 -0.73
C HIS A 100 11.11 -3.38 -0.12
N GLU A 101 11.01 -3.15 1.16
CA GLU A 101 9.74 -2.97 1.86
C GLU A 101 9.35 -1.49 1.84
N ARG A 102 8.08 -1.22 1.60
CA ARG A 102 7.51 0.12 1.61
C ARG A 102 6.27 0.14 2.48
N ASN A 103 6.26 1.05 3.45
CA ASN A 103 5.06 1.45 4.15
C ASN A 103 4.45 2.66 3.44
N GLN A 104 3.15 2.65 3.26
CA GLN A 104 2.43 3.78 2.68
C GLN A 104 1.30 4.18 3.60
N PHE A 105 1.28 5.45 3.98
CA PHE A 105 0.14 6.11 4.58
C PHE A 105 -0.46 7.06 3.57
N ARG A 106 -1.79 7.05 3.40
CA ARG A 106 -2.52 7.96 2.53
C ARG A 106 -3.74 8.49 3.27
N PHE A 107 -3.89 9.79 3.24
CA PHE A 107 -5.09 10.52 3.61
C PHE A 107 -5.59 11.29 2.40
N LYS A 108 -6.85 11.12 2.03
CA LYS A 108 -7.49 11.80 0.92
C LYS A 108 -8.79 12.42 1.41
N ASN A 109 -9.07 13.64 0.97
CA ASN A 109 -10.27 14.37 1.31
C ASN A 109 -10.80 15.08 0.08
N ASP A 110 -12.01 14.77 -0.34
CA ASP A 110 -12.66 15.27 -1.54
C ASP A 110 -14.01 15.88 -1.22
N PHE A 111 -14.33 16.93 -1.92
CA PHE A 111 -15.62 17.60 -1.93
C PHE A 111 -16.15 17.63 -3.35
N LEU A 112 -17.41 17.23 -3.54
CA LEU A 112 -18.08 17.23 -4.83
C LEU A 112 -19.40 18.00 -4.69
N GLY A 113 -19.70 18.83 -5.65
CA GLY A 113 -20.94 19.64 -5.63
C GLY A 113 -21.48 19.92 -7.02
N ASN A 114 -22.69 20.42 -7.07
CA ASN A 114 -23.35 20.80 -8.31
C ASN A 114 -23.17 22.31 -8.56
N LEU A 115 -22.79 22.69 -9.78
CA LEU A 115 -22.70 24.08 -10.23
C LEU A 115 -24.01 24.53 -10.93
N SER A 116 -24.62 23.62 -11.71
CA SER A 116 -25.86 23.94 -12.44
C SER A 116 -26.71 22.68 -12.56
N GLY A 117 -27.63 22.53 -11.60
CA GLY A 117 -28.44 21.31 -11.51
C GLY A 117 -27.60 20.04 -11.48
N GLU A 118 -28.03 18.98 -12.16
CA GLU A 118 -27.29 17.73 -12.29
C GLU A 118 -26.33 17.70 -13.49
N LYS A 119 -26.32 18.75 -14.33
CA LYS A 119 -25.60 18.77 -15.61
C LYS A 119 -24.12 19.13 -15.47
N LEU A 120 -23.79 19.94 -14.47
CA LEU A 120 -22.41 20.40 -14.25
C LEU A 120 -22.04 20.21 -12.78
N LYS A 121 -21.01 19.40 -12.56
CA LYS A 121 -20.47 19.13 -11.22
C LYS A 121 -19.07 19.71 -11.09
N TRP A 122 -18.68 20.06 -9.89
CA TRP A 122 -17.31 20.40 -9.54
C TRP A 122 -16.79 19.42 -8.50
N SER A 123 -15.50 19.24 -8.49
CA SER A 123 -14.82 18.52 -7.41
C SER A 123 -13.55 19.26 -7.03
N ALA A 124 -13.26 19.28 -5.73
CA ALA A 124 -12.04 19.80 -5.18
C ALA A 124 -11.61 18.93 -4.00
N GLY A 125 -10.34 18.71 -3.85
CA GLY A 125 -9.83 17.88 -2.76
C GLY A 125 -8.33 17.99 -2.61
N PHE A 126 -7.82 17.32 -1.59
CA PHE A 126 -6.39 17.18 -1.38
C PHE A 126 -6.05 15.76 -0.91
N ALA A 127 -4.85 15.34 -1.21
CA ALA A 127 -4.30 14.09 -0.73
C ALA A 127 -2.94 14.32 -0.09
N PHE A 128 -2.72 13.69 1.06
CA PHE A 128 -1.42 13.57 1.70
C PHE A 128 -0.97 12.12 1.61
N GLN A 129 0.27 11.91 1.17
CA GLN A 129 0.86 10.58 1.10
C GLN A 129 2.23 10.62 1.75
N LYS A 130 2.49 9.63 2.62
CA LYS A 130 3.81 9.40 3.21
C LYS A 130 4.26 8.00 2.82
N PHE A 131 5.47 7.92 2.29
CA PHE A 131 6.16 6.66 2.01
C PHE A 131 7.34 6.53 2.96
N GLU A 132 7.51 5.34 3.49
CA GLU A 132 8.70 4.94 4.22
C GLU A 132 9.26 3.71 3.52
N VAL A 133 10.47 3.81 3.01
CA VAL A 133 11.16 2.75 2.28
C VAL A 133 12.26 2.19 3.17
N LYS A 134 12.38 0.87 3.24
CA LYS A 134 13.39 0.18 4.03
C LYS A 134 13.79 -1.13 3.35
N SER A 135 14.95 -1.63 3.72
CA SER A 135 15.41 -2.94 3.28
C SER A 135 14.49 -4.04 3.77
N VAL A 136 14.41 -5.12 3.00
CA VAL A 136 13.64 -6.31 3.39
C VAL A 136 14.22 -6.94 4.64
N ASN A 137 13.40 -7.26 5.61
CA ASN A 137 13.81 -7.91 6.84
C ASN A 137 14.06 -9.43 6.59
N ILE A 138 15.31 -9.81 6.49
CA ILE A 138 15.75 -11.18 6.21
C ILE A 138 15.48 -12.12 7.38
N ASP A 139 15.62 -11.67 8.61
CA ASP A 139 15.32 -12.49 9.81
C ASP A 139 13.85 -12.91 9.82
N LYS A 140 12.97 -12.01 9.41
CA LYS A 140 11.54 -12.28 9.26
C LYS A 140 11.26 -13.32 8.17
N LEU A 141 12.05 -13.31 7.08
CA LEU A 141 11.92 -14.27 5.98
C LEU A 141 12.48 -15.64 6.35
N ASN A 142 13.51 -15.69 7.20
CA ASN A 142 14.14 -16.92 7.67
C ASN A 142 13.45 -17.57 8.87
N LYS A 143 12.51 -16.85 9.51
CA LYS A 143 11.80 -17.35 10.69
C LYS A 143 11.07 -18.67 10.39
N GLY A 144 11.45 -19.73 11.12
CA GLY A 144 10.86 -21.07 10.99
C GLY A 144 11.40 -21.88 9.81
N LYS A 145 12.54 -21.47 9.25
CA LYS A 145 13.31 -22.25 8.29
C LYS A 145 14.56 -22.77 8.98
N ASP A 146 14.91 -24.03 8.69
CA ASP A 146 16.14 -24.62 9.17
C ASP A 146 17.32 -23.93 8.48
N ASP A 147 18.28 -23.51 9.29
CA ASP A 147 19.60 -22.95 8.98
C ASP A 147 19.81 -22.26 7.61
N ASN A 148 19.76 -20.92 7.65
CA ASN A 148 20.41 -20.01 6.67
C ASN A 148 20.13 -20.25 5.19
N LEU A 149 18.87 -20.54 4.83
CA LEU A 149 18.46 -20.66 3.41
C LEU A 149 18.52 -19.34 2.63
N LEU A 150 18.61 -18.22 3.32
CA LEU A 150 18.80 -16.91 2.70
C LEU A 150 20.02 -16.26 3.31
N PRO A 151 21.01 -15.85 2.50
CA PRO A 151 22.15 -15.10 3.02
C PRO A 151 21.65 -13.85 3.73
N SER A 152 22.33 -13.47 4.80
CA SER A 152 22.09 -12.18 5.44
C SER A 152 22.43 -11.10 4.42
N LEU A 153 21.46 -10.24 4.11
CA LEU A 153 21.72 -9.10 3.22
C LEU A 153 22.73 -8.12 3.80
N SER A 154 22.96 -8.15 5.12
CA SER A 154 24.00 -7.37 5.79
C SER A 154 25.41 -7.82 5.41
N ASP A 155 25.58 -9.06 4.98
CA ASP A 155 26.88 -9.62 4.61
C ASP A 155 27.23 -9.43 3.14
N GLU A 156 26.29 -8.91 2.34
CA GLU A 156 26.50 -8.68 0.92
C GLU A 156 26.67 -7.18 0.60
N PRO A 157 27.89 -6.77 0.17
CA PRO A 157 28.14 -5.40 -0.27
C PRO A 157 27.15 -5.00 -1.37
N GLY A 158 26.46 -3.91 -1.18
CA GLY A 158 25.59 -3.27 -2.20
C GLY A 158 24.12 -3.66 -2.16
N THR A 159 23.66 -4.55 -1.27
CA THR A 159 22.23 -4.90 -1.19
C THR A 159 21.43 -3.95 -0.32
N ASN A 160 21.94 -3.63 0.86
CA ASN A 160 21.35 -2.60 1.74
C ASN A 160 21.75 -1.20 1.29
N SER A 161 22.97 -1.01 0.81
CA SER A 161 23.51 0.27 0.36
C SER A 161 22.70 0.87 -0.81
N ARG A 162 22.01 0.08 -1.64
CA ARG A 162 21.19 0.62 -2.72
C ARG A 162 20.02 1.49 -2.26
N ILE A 163 19.54 1.31 -1.04
CA ILE A 163 18.49 2.14 -0.46
C ILE A 163 19.09 3.13 0.52
N GLU A 164 20.11 2.72 1.28
CA GLU A 164 20.79 3.56 2.29
C GLU A 164 21.74 4.59 1.68
N GLU A 165 22.39 4.28 0.55
CA GLU A 165 23.26 5.25 -0.16
C GLU A 165 22.50 6.34 -0.91
N HIS A 166 21.21 6.14 -1.13
CA HIS A 166 20.35 7.08 -1.86
C HIS A 166 19.23 7.55 -0.94
N ASP A 167 19.56 8.28 0.11
CA ASP A 167 18.58 8.94 0.98
C ASP A 167 17.44 9.55 0.14
N ILE A 168 16.26 8.93 0.21
CA ILE A 168 15.04 9.36 -0.48
C ILE A 168 14.16 10.12 0.51
#